data_e5d24865d8d5aa8abc1c21beeaa9a871
#
_entry.id   e5d24865d8d5aa8abc1c21beeaa9a871
#
_cell.length_a   1.000
_cell.length_b   1.000
_cell.length_c   1.000
_cell.angle_alpha   90.00
_cell.angle_beta   90.00
_cell.angle_gamma   90.00
#
_symmetry.space_group_name_H-M   'P 1'
#
loop_
_entity.id
_entity.type
_entity.pdbx_description
1 polymer ?
#
loop_
_entity_poly.entity_id
_entity_poly.type
_entity_poly.pdbx_seq_one_letter_code
_entity_poly.pdbx_strand_id
1 'polypeptide(L)'
;PTSALLLLPVYRRVSRLFRLSDLMRCNGLVAVALTVALSGTVQAQSSGDDSSFPRKTNTSEAQQARQAQDAFEQTHRQGLRFYNGGADATCEEEIGRICYWNNNGDVPAPAERSDAKVERTQLISILERATKVSSDDDWIMGMLVRYDIEADRPDSALKVARACTGTAWWCSALQGLALHTLNDHAAATAAYQKMLNTMPANLRCSWTEIGLWLSSDSASQRAYRARPCEERMKSDMKLFRLAQPLWSLPSNDLYNELLARHTMSTVHGMGRIPYDIGWGNDLLESQVRYGWPVNWSVQNGGVGDPRPPSVIGHEPTPSYDFLASTTALANPFSATSADWPLNRKKARMRYAPRYASGYGIPPYQFARFRRGDSTVVAGAYRLIRELEMGRAPYNAALVLDALDGKDPIVVKRDNAPANAALLATIGATPFVASLEIVAPNGRRAARVREAVQPLPATRMVSDILLTTTGDPSARPSLETAASMAFGGADIDGGTTIGIYWENYLNVTPAAPGTTLIRATRVGASFLQRFTSALKLSKAVQPVSQRIQDPGRPDGGPGRSIALSWPQVPDGDYLLTLVVQNASGRDSTSTLIRVRDRK
;
A
#
# COMPACT_ATOMS: atom_id res chain seq x y z
N PRO A 1 1.60 42.09 28.95
CA PRO A 1 2.94 42.48 28.57
C PRO A 1 3.90 41.35 28.83
N THR A 2 4.43 40.78 27.81
CA THR A 2 5.82 40.35 27.73
C THR A 2 6.06 39.69 26.37
N SER A 3 6.86 40.42 25.60
CA SER A 3 7.37 40.04 24.31
C SER A 3 8.33 38.87 24.42
N ALA A 4 8.28 37.92 23.50
CA ALA A 4 9.34 36.98 23.26
C ALA A 4 9.85 37.13 21.82
N LEU A 5 11.11 37.54 21.72
CA LEU A 5 11.88 37.75 20.49
C LEU A 5 12.22 36.38 19.85
N LEU A 6 12.02 36.32 18.54
CA LEU A 6 12.60 35.32 17.64
C LEU A 6 14.05 35.66 17.36
N LEU A 7 14.96 34.74 17.62
CA LEU A 7 16.36 34.78 17.14
C LEU A 7 16.55 33.74 16.03
N LEU A 8 16.82 34.23 14.85
CA LEU A 8 17.32 33.45 13.70
C LEU A 8 18.84 33.33 13.81
N PRO A 9 19.46 32.19 13.51
CA PRO A 9 20.90 32.12 13.33
C PRO A 9 21.30 32.36 11.87
N VAL A 10 22.21 33.33 11.72
CA VAL A 10 22.89 33.73 10.50
C VAL A 10 23.93 32.66 10.13
N TYR A 11 23.86 32.15 8.92
CA TYR A 11 24.90 31.30 8.32
C TYR A 11 26.05 32.13 7.79
N ARG A 12 27.20 32.04 8.40
CA ARG A 12 28.47 32.54 7.86
C ARG A 12 29.19 31.43 7.06
N ARG A 13 29.39 31.70 5.76
CA ARG A 13 30.36 31.00 4.91
C ARG A 13 31.77 31.26 5.41
N VAL A 14 32.59 30.22 5.56
CA VAL A 14 34.03 30.31 5.61
C VAL A 14 34.61 29.32 4.60
N SER A 15 35.09 29.86 3.51
CA SER A 15 35.98 29.21 2.56
C SER A 15 37.41 29.24 3.13
N ARG A 16 38.09 28.11 3.18
CA ARG A 16 39.55 28.05 3.25
C ARG A 16 40.09 26.98 2.30
N LEU A 17 40.79 27.50 1.31
CA LEU A 17 41.82 26.81 0.54
C LEU A 17 42.94 26.35 1.47
N PHE A 18 43.48 25.15 1.28
CA PHE A 18 44.86 24.84 1.59
C PHE A 18 45.47 23.96 0.49
N ARG A 19 46.72 24.36 0.15
CA ARG A 19 47.57 23.90 -0.95
C ARG A 19 48.29 22.60 -0.60
N LEU A 20 48.69 21.91 -1.68
CA LEU A 20 49.73 20.88 -1.71
C LEU A 20 51.07 21.39 -1.17
N SER A 21 51.79 20.51 -0.51
CA SER A 21 53.20 20.14 -0.64
C SER A 21 53.68 19.53 0.69
N ASP A 22 54.22 18.35 0.69
CA ASP A 22 55.64 18.04 0.77
C ASP A 22 55.88 16.53 0.92
N LEU A 23 56.81 16.09 0.12
CA LEU A 23 57.49 14.80 0.15
C LEU A 23 58.39 14.68 1.40
N MET A 24 58.61 13.49 1.95
CA MET A 24 59.91 12.85 2.09
C MET A 24 59.86 11.50 2.86
N ARG A 25 60.30 10.50 2.16
CA ARG A 25 61.24 9.41 2.46
C ARG A 25 61.55 9.07 3.93
N CYS A 26 61.45 7.80 4.24
CA CYS A 26 62.55 7.07 4.91
C CYS A 26 62.44 5.54 4.64
N ASN A 27 63.58 5.00 4.20
CA ASN A 27 63.88 3.57 4.03
C ASN A 27 64.12 2.87 5.37
N GLY A 28 63.82 1.59 5.44
CA GLY A 28 64.28 0.72 6.52
C GLY A 28 64.04 -0.76 6.21
N LEU A 29 65.13 -1.45 5.92
CA LEU A 29 65.26 -2.83 5.52
C LEU A 29 65.18 -3.81 6.72
N VAL A 30 64.92 -5.11 6.38
CA VAL A 30 65.36 -6.37 7.02
C VAL A 30 64.47 -6.91 8.15
N ALA A 31 63.84 -8.11 8.01
CA ALA A 31 64.43 -9.42 8.13
C ALA A 31 63.47 -10.57 7.77
N VAL A 32 64.03 -11.52 7.04
CA VAL A 32 63.45 -12.82 6.68
C VAL A 32 63.45 -13.74 7.89
N ALA A 33 62.32 -14.39 8.21
CA ALA A 33 62.30 -15.62 9.00
C ALA A 33 61.38 -16.65 8.31
N LEU A 34 62.00 -17.66 7.72
CA LEU A 34 61.37 -18.89 7.27
C LEU A 34 60.89 -19.68 8.51
N THR A 35 59.61 -20.00 8.55
CA THR A 35 59.14 -21.15 9.34
C THR A 35 58.25 -22.02 8.41
N VAL A 36 58.78 -23.18 8.11
CA VAL A 36 58.09 -24.33 7.46
C VAL A 36 57.17 -24.92 8.51
N ALA A 37 55.88 -24.93 8.23
CA ALA A 37 54.92 -25.72 8.96
C ALA A 37 54.06 -26.52 8.02
N LEU A 38 53.97 -27.79 8.26
CA LEU A 38 53.40 -28.87 7.46
C LEU A 38 51.94 -28.62 7.09
N SER A 39 51.69 -28.79 5.83
CA SER A 39 50.38 -28.79 5.19
C SER A 39 49.56 -30.02 5.59
N GLY A 40 48.53 -29.82 6.38
CA GLY A 40 47.36 -30.69 6.39
C GLY A 40 46.40 -30.19 5.35
N THR A 41 46.30 -30.88 4.21
CA THR A 41 45.28 -30.67 3.20
C THR A 41 43.91 -31.08 3.75
N VAL A 42 43.17 -30.09 4.31
CA VAL A 42 41.73 -30.24 4.41
C VAL A 42 41.19 -29.93 3.03
N GLN A 43 40.78 -30.96 2.29
CA GLN A 43 39.95 -30.82 1.12
C GLN A 43 38.58 -30.23 1.57
N ALA A 44 38.44 -28.92 1.49
CA ALA A 44 37.15 -28.32 1.44
C ALA A 44 36.45 -28.81 0.16
N GLN A 45 35.45 -29.66 0.30
CA GLN A 45 34.50 -29.95 -0.75
C GLN A 45 33.92 -28.61 -1.21
N SER A 46 34.32 -28.15 -2.39
CA SER A 46 33.70 -27.07 -3.09
C SER A 46 32.26 -27.50 -3.41
N SER A 47 31.31 -27.02 -2.61
CA SER A 47 29.93 -26.91 -3.02
C SER A 47 29.92 -26.11 -4.33
N GLY A 48 29.33 -26.72 -5.38
CA GLY A 48 29.38 -26.24 -6.77
C GLY A 48 29.15 -24.74 -6.85
N ASP A 49 30.09 -24.10 -7.49
CA ASP A 49 30.12 -22.67 -7.80
C ASP A 49 29.00 -22.37 -8.81
N ASP A 50 27.85 -21.88 -8.32
CA ASP A 50 26.70 -21.44 -9.11
C ASP A 50 26.94 -20.00 -9.63
N SER A 51 28.21 -19.68 -9.93
CA SER A 51 28.71 -18.33 -10.27
C SER A 51 28.43 -17.87 -11.70
N SER A 52 27.68 -18.63 -12.52
CA SER A 52 27.46 -18.32 -13.93
C SER A 52 26.05 -17.89 -14.32
N PHE A 53 25.35 -17.16 -13.46
CA PHE A 53 24.07 -16.55 -13.86
C PHE A 53 24.32 -15.29 -14.74
N PRO A 54 23.59 -15.13 -15.86
CA PRO A 54 22.66 -16.09 -16.46
C PRO A 54 23.41 -17.24 -17.20
N ARG A 55 22.97 -18.48 -16.95
CA ARG A 55 23.46 -19.64 -17.75
C ARG A 55 23.00 -19.48 -19.19
N LYS A 56 23.93 -19.60 -20.14
CA LYS A 56 23.66 -19.49 -21.58
C LYS A 56 24.22 -20.70 -22.31
N THR A 57 23.41 -21.31 -23.14
CA THR A 57 23.82 -22.37 -24.03
C THR A 57 24.29 -21.81 -25.39
N ASN A 58 25.12 -22.56 -26.10
CA ASN A 58 25.65 -22.18 -27.42
C ASN A 58 25.12 -23.06 -28.56
N THR A 59 23.90 -23.61 -28.38
CA THR A 59 23.24 -24.37 -29.45
C THR A 59 22.87 -23.45 -30.64
N SER A 60 22.68 -24.01 -31.82
CA SER A 60 22.24 -23.26 -33.01
C SER A 60 20.88 -22.57 -32.76
N GLU A 61 19.98 -23.28 -32.09
CA GLU A 61 18.63 -22.79 -31.74
C GLU A 61 18.71 -21.63 -30.73
N ALA A 62 19.62 -21.72 -29.78
CA ALA A 62 19.84 -20.63 -28.81
C ALA A 62 20.41 -19.38 -29.49
N GLN A 63 21.34 -19.53 -30.41
CA GLN A 63 21.90 -18.42 -31.20
C GLN A 63 20.83 -17.79 -32.10
N GLN A 64 20.02 -18.61 -32.78
CA GLN A 64 18.89 -18.16 -33.61
C GLN A 64 17.86 -17.40 -32.78
N ALA A 65 17.54 -17.87 -31.58
CA ALA A 65 16.60 -17.21 -30.69
C ALA A 65 17.09 -15.81 -30.26
N ARG A 66 18.39 -15.64 -29.94
CA ARG A 66 18.98 -14.33 -29.61
C ARG A 66 18.95 -13.38 -30.80
N GLN A 67 19.31 -13.84 -32.00
CA GLN A 67 19.25 -13.02 -33.23
C GLN A 67 17.79 -12.61 -33.56
N ALA A 68 16.85 -13.53 -33.41
CA ALA A 68 15.42 -13.23 -33.64
C ALA A 68 14.89 -12.19 -32.65
N GLN A 69 15.31 -12.25 -31.38
CA GLN A 69 14.92 -11.28 -30.36
C GLN A 69 15.47 -9.88 -30.67
N ASP A 70 16.74 -9.79 -31.05
CA ASP A 70 17.37 -8.53 -31.46
C ASP A 70 16.67 -7.91 -32.67
N ALA A 71 16.38 -8.71 -33.69
CA ALA A 71 15.68 -8.28 -34.90
C ALA A 71 14.25 -7.80 -34.59
N PHE A 72 13.51 -8.58 -33.78
CA PHE A 72 12.16 -8.19 -33.34
C PHE A 72 12.14 -6.83 -32.64
N GLU A 73 12.99 -6.63 -31.63
CA GLU A 73 12.98 -5.37 -30.88
C GLU A 73 13.42 -4.16 -31.73
N GLN A 74 14.32 -4.38 -32.67
CA GLN A 74 14.72 -3.34 -33.61
C GLN A 74 13.55 -2.93 -34.53
N THR A 75 12.82 -3.90 -35.11
CA THR A 75 11.65 -3.63 -35.95
C THR A 75 10.51 -3.05 -35.12
N HIS A 76 10.26 -3.61 -33.94
CA HIS A 76 9.23 -3.12 -33.03
C HIS A 76 9.44 -1.64 -32.69
N ARG A 77 10.67 -1.24 -32.34
CA ARG A 77 11.02 0.15 -32.05
C ARG A 77 10.77 1.08 -33.25
N GLN A 78 11.13 0.66 -34.45
CA GLN A 78 10.91 1.44 -35.67
C GLN A 78 9.43 1.63 -35.99
N GLY A 79 8.58 0.69 -35.58
CA GLY A 79 7.13 0.68 -35.78
C GLY A 79 6.33 1.34 -34.66
N LEU A 80 6.94 1.91 -33.61
CA LEU A 80 6.20 2.53 -32.50
C LEU A 80 5.35 3.71 -32.97
N ARG A 81 4.14 3.79 -32.44
CA ARG A 81 3.19 4.89 -32.73
C ARG A 81 3.52 6.13 -31.91
N PHE A 82 3.19 7.29 -32.45
CA PHE A 82 3.31 8.56 -31.75
C PHE A 82 2.28 8.66 -30.62
N TYR A 83 2.74 9.25 -29.52
CA TYR A 83 1.95 9.53 -28.33
C TYR A 83 1.83 11.05 -28.13
N ASN A 84 0.61 11.54 -28.09
CA ASN A 84 0.32 12.97 -27.98
C ASN A 84 0.01 13.40 -26.53
N GLY A 85 -0.07 12.46 -25.61
CA GLY A 85 -0.52 12.75 -24.24
C GLY A 85 0.52 13.33 -23.29
N GLY A 86 1.74 13.55 -23.74
CA GLY A 86 2.84 14.02 -22.92
C GLY A 86 3.57 15.26 -23.45
N ALA A 87 3.03 15.89 -24.51
CA ALA A 87 3.74 17.00 -25.18
C ALA A 87 4.09 18.17 -24.24
N ASP A 88 3.25 18.44 -23.24
CA ASP A 88 3.44 19.49 -22.23
C ASP A 88 3.74 18.93 -20.83
N ALA A 89 4.01 17.62 -20.71
CA ALA A 89 4.24 17.00 -19.42
C ALA A 89 5.59 17.43 -18.84
N THR A 90 5.55 18.01 -17.66
CA THR A 90 6.75 18.24 -16.87
C THR A 90 7.21 16.93 -16.24
N CYS A 91 8.52 16.74 -16.16
CA CYS A 91 9.10 15.61 -15.44
C CYS A 91 8.65 15.64 -13.97
N GLU A 92 7.92 14.62 -13.50
CA GLU A 92 7.53 14.51 -12.10
C GLU A 92 8.72 14.11 -11.23
N GLU A 93 9.58 13.25 -11.79
CA GLU A 93 10.80 12.79 -11.14
C GLU A 93 11.85 12.41 -12.19
N GLU A 94 13.08 12.85 -11.98
CA GLU A 94 14.24 12.50 -12.80
C GLU A 94 14.97 11.32 -12.14
N ILE A 95 15.03 10.20 -12.85
CA ILE A 95 15.70 8.97 -12.40
C ILE A 95 16.84 8.69 -13.37
N GLY A 96 18.02 9.23 -13.08
CA GLY A 96 19.16 9.13 -13.97
C GLY A 96 18.86 9.68 -15.37
N ARG A 97 18.84 8.82 -16.39
CA ARG A 97 18.54 9.20 -17.79
C ARG A 97 17.03 9.24 -18.08
N ILE A 98 16.19 8.82 -17.13
CA ILE A 98 14.74 8.66 -17.32
C ILE A 98 14.01 9.81 -16.67
N CYS A 99 13.16 10.48 -17.44
CA CYS A 99 12.14 11.39 -16.93
C CYS A 99 10.86 10.59 -16.70
N TYR A 100 10.48 10.42 -15.44
CA TYR A 100 9.20 9.80 -15.10
C TYR A 100 8.11 10.87 -14.98
N TRP A 101 6.99 10.61 -15.60
CA TRP A 101 5.77 11.40 -15.49
C TRP A 101 4.55 10.48 -15.56
N ASN A 102 3.49 10.85 -14.90
CA ASN A 102 2.28 10.05 -14.83
C ASN A 102 1.07 10.77 -15.39
N ASN A 103 0.48 10.25 -16.44
CA ASN A 103 -0.83 10.69 -16.92
C ASN A 103 -1.99 9.92 -16.29
N ASN A 104 -1.70 8.84 -15.58
CA ASN A 104 -2.65 7.96 -14.87
C ASN A 104 -3.87 7.52 -15.70
N GLY A 105 -3.68 7.38 -17.01
CA GLY A 105 -4.71 7.00 -17.96
C GLY A 105 -5.56 8.17 -18.48
N ASP A 106 -5.21 9.42 -18.18
CA ASP A 106 -5.92 10.61 -18.71
C ASP A 106 -5.87 10.64 -20.25
N VAL A 107 -4.73 10.21 -20.82
CA VAL A 107 -4.60 9.95 -22.26
C VAL A 107 -4.18 8.49 -22.45
N PRO A 108 -4.99 7.66 -23.10
CA PRO A 108 -4.64 6.26 -23.29
C PRO A 108 -3.43 6.09 -24.20
N ALA A 109 -2.58 5.12 -23.86
CA ALA A 109 -1.48 4.72 -24.73
C ALA A 109 -2.01 4.27 -26.09
N PRO A 110 -1.31 4.58 -27.21
CA PRO A 110 -1.73 4.11 -28.51
C PRO A 110 -1.70 2.59 -28.58
N ALA A 111 -2.69 2.00 -29.22
CA ALA A 111 -2.75 0.55 -29.40
C ALA A 111 -1.54 0.06 -30.20
N GLU A 112 -0.99 -1.08 -29.79
CA GLU A 112 0.09 -1.74 -30.52
C GLU A 112 -0.34 -2.09 -31.96
N ARG A 113 0.60 -2.03 -32.87
CA ARG A 113 0.37 -2.39 -34.29
C ARG A 113 0.14 -3.90 -34.44
N SER A 114 -0.72 -4.26 -35.38
CA SER A 114 -1.05 -5.66 -35.66
C SER A 114 0.14 -6.47 -36.17
N ASP A 115 1.05 -5.85 -36.95
CA ASP A 115 2.27 -6.48 -37.45
C ASP A 115 3.23 -6.83 -36.29
N ALA A 116 3.41 -5.94 -35.30
CA ALA A 116 4.22 -6.24 -34.11
C ALA A 116 3.69 -7.45 -33.34
N LYS A 117 2.35 -7.61 -33.25
CA LYS A 117 1.75 -8.82 -32.62
C LYS A 117 2.05 -10.10 -33.40
N VAL A 118 2.02 -10.03 -34.75
CA VAL A 118 2.37 -11.17 -35.60
C VAL A 118 3.86 -11.54 -35.45
N GLU A 119 4.74 -10.54 -35.50
CA GLU A 119 6.17 -10.73 -35.34
C GLU A 119 6.53 -11.28 -33.94
N ARG A 120 5.87 -10.80 -32.87
CA ARG A 120 6.01 -11.37 -31.53
C ARG A 120 5.58 -12.84 -31.48
N THR A 121 4.49 -13.21 -32.17
CA THR A 121 4.06 -14.59 -32.24
C THR A 121 5.11 -15.49 -32.95
N GLN A 122 5.75 -14.97 -33.99
CA GLN A 122 6.85 -15.66 -34.67
C GLN A 122 8.06 -15.82 -33.74
N LEU A 123 8.45 -14.77 -33.02
CA LEU A 123 9.53 -14.83 -32.04
C LEU A 123 9.22 -15.85 -30.93
N ILE A 124 8.01 -15.86 -30.38
CA ILE A 124 7.57 -16.85 -29.39
C ILE A 124 7.79 -18.27 -29.97
N SER A 125 7.39 -18.53 -31.21
CA SER A 125 7.56 -19.84 -31.83
C SER A 125 9.04 -20.25 -32.00
N ILE A 126 9.94 -19.29 -32.23
CA ILE A 126 11.40 -19.54 -32.28
C ILE A 126 11.92 -19.88 -30.88
N LEU A 127 11.54 -19.11 -29.85
CA LEU A 127 11.90 -19.36 -28.46
C LEU A 127 11.36 -20.70 -27.95
N GLU A 128 10.12 -21.08 -28.29
CA GLU A 128 9.54 -22.39 -27.96
C GLU A 128 10.33 -23.56 -28.59
N ARG A 129 10.88 -23.41 -29.80
CA ARG A 129 11.75 -24.42 -30.38
C ARG A 129 13.07 -24.51 -29.63
N ALA A 130 13.65 -23.35 -29.27
CA ALA A 130 14.92 -23.32 -28.54
C ALA A 130 14.81 -23.93 -27.14
N THR A 131 13.68 -23.80 -26.43
CA THR A 131 13.49 -24.43 -25.12
C THR A 131 13.46 -25.96 -25.16
N LYS A 132 13.14 -26.58 -26.31
CA LYS A 132 13.14 -28.04 -26.43
C LYS A 132 14.54 -28.65 -26.35
N VAL A 133 15.57 -27.89 -26.69
CA VAL A 133 16.98 -28.32 -26.66
C VAL A 133 17.82 -27.58 -25.62
N SER A 134 17.31 -26.53 -25.03
CA SER A 134 18.03 -25.65 -24.11
C SER A 134 17.11 -25.13 -22.99
N SER A 135 16.41 -26.02 -22.28
CA SER A 135 15.55 -25.67 -21.13
C SER A 135 16.34 -25.22 -19.90
N ASP A 136 17.67 -25.39 -19.92
CA ASP A 136 18.63 -24.94 -18.93
C ASP A 136 19.25 -23.56 -19.26
N ASP A 137 18.88 -22.95 -20.39
CA ASP A 137 19.32 -21.59 -20.76
C ASP A 137 18.42 -20.54 -20.07
N ASP A 138 18.98 -19.87 -19.08
CA ASP A 138 18.25 -18.87 -18.27
C ASP A 138 17.73 -17.70 -19.12
N TRP A 139 18.48 -17.33 -20.18
CA TRP A 139 18.08 -16.25 -21.08
C TRP A 139 16.85 -16.64 -21.91
N ILE A 140 16.88 -17.84 -22.54
CA ILE A 140 15.76 -18.32 -23.36
C ILE A 140 14.49 -18.43 -22.52
N MET A 141 14.60 -19.04 -21.34
CA MET A 141 13.47 -19.22 -20.44
C MET A 141 12.88 -17.87 -20.01
N GLY A 142 13.73 -16.91 -19.64
CA GLY A 142 13.31 -15.55 -19.29
C GLY A 142 12.61 -14.82 -20.43
N MET A 143 13.19 -14.86 -21.66
CA MET A 143 12.61 -14.21 -22.84
C MET A 143 11.27 -14.84 -23.23
N LEU A 144 11.14 -16.14 -23.20
CA LEU A 144 9.86 -16.78 -23.55
C LEU A 144 8.77 -16.44 -22.54
N VAL A 145 9.08 -16.43 -21.23
CA VAL A 145 8.14 -15.97 -20.20
C VAL A 145 7.74 -14.51 -20.41
N ARG A 146 8.69 -13.63 -20.72
CA ARG A 146 8.42 -12.22 -21.04
C ARG A 146 7.43 -12.08 -22.20
N TYR A 147 7.75 -12.67 -23.36
CA TYR A 147 6.93 -12.47 -24.56
C TYR A 147 5.58 -13.17 -24.47
N ASP A 148 5.43 -14.26 -23.71
CA ASP A 148 4.14 -14.84 -23.40
C ASP A 148 3.29 -13.88 -22.55
N ILE A 149 3.88 -13.21 -21.56
CA ILE A 149 3.20 -12.19 -20.74
C ILE A 149 2.81 -10.98 -21.62
N GLU A 150 3.70 -10.47 -22.45
CA GLU A 150 3.43 -9.35 -23.38
C GLU A 150 2.37 -9.71 -24.45
N ALA A 151 2.20 -11.00 -24.75
CA ALA A 151 1.16 -11.51 -25.64
C ALA A 151 -0.16 -11.84 -24.94
N ASP A 152 -0.32 -11.48 -23.64
CA ASP A 152 -1.48 -11.81 -22.78
C ASP A 152 -1.73 -13.33 -22.68
N ARG A 153 -0.65 -14.13 -22.59
CA ARG A 153 -0.64 -15.59 -22.47
C ARG A 153 -0.01 -16.06 -21.14
N PRO A 154 -0.48 -15.60 -19.97
CA PRO A 154 0.19 -15.88 -18.69
C PRO A 154 0.18 -17.37 -18.30
N ASP A 155 -0.81 -18.16 -18.76
CA ASP A 155 -0.83 -19.61 -18.56
C ASP A 155 0.31 -20.30 -19.32
N SER A 156 0.62 -19.86 -20.54
CA SER A 156 1.77 -20.33 -21.31
C SER A 156 3.08 -19.96 -20.63
N ALA A 157 3.21 -18.71 -20.14
CA ALA A 157 4.35 -18.27 -19.37
C ALA A 157 4.59 -19.16 -18.12
N LEU A 158 3.52 -19.53 -17.40
CA LEU A 158 3.61 -20.43 -16.24
C LEU A 158 4.06 -21.84 -16.64
N LYS A 159 3.53 -22.37 -17.74
CA LYS A 159 3.94 -23.68 -18.27
C LYS A 159 5.43 -23.70 -18.61
N VAL A 160 5.91 -22.65 -19.26
CA VAL A 160 7.34 -22.46 -19.58
C VAL A 160 8.17 -22.38 -18.31
N ALA A 161 7.80 -21.51 -17.38
CA ALA A 161 8.52 -21.33 -16.12
C ALA A 161 8.62 -22.62 -15.29
N ARG A 162 7.59 -23.49 -15.32
CA ARG A 162 7.60 -24.81 -14.67
C ARG A 162 8.53 -25.82 -15.37
N ALA A 163 8.72 -25.67 -16.66
CA ALA A 163 9.63 -26.54 -17.45
C ALA A 163 11.10 -26.08 -17.37
N CYS A 164 11.39 -24.96 -16.71
CA CYS A 164 12.75 -24.43 -16.56
C CYS A 164 13.62 -25.37 -15.74
N THR A 165 14.82 -25.71 -16.28
CA THR A 165 15.84 -26.55 -15.64
C THR A 165 17.18 -25.82 -15.47
N GLY A 166 17.19 -24.51 -15.66
CA GLY A 166 18.35 -23.64 -15.49
C GLY A 166 18.67 -23.35 -14.00
N THR A 167 19.09 -22.14 -13.71
CA THR A 167 19.44 -21.72 -12.36
C THR A 167 18.21 -21.80 -11.44
N ALA A 168 18.30 -22.53 -10.34
CA ALA A 168 17.16 -22.90 -9.49
C ALA A 168 16.37 -21.71 -8.96
N TRP A 169 17.05 -20.66 -8.46
CA TRP A 169 16.38 -19.44 -7.99
C TRP A 169 15.70 -18.69 -9.14
N TRP A 170 16.33 -18.66 -10.32
CA TRP A 170 15.79 -18.00 -11.51
C TRP A 170 14.52 -18.68 -12.01
N CYS A 171 14.51 -19.99 -12.11
CA CYS A 171 13.32 -20.76 -12.47
C CYS A 171 12.16 -20.48 -11.49
N SER A 172 12.47 -20.36 -10.19
CA SER A 172 11.46 -19.99 -9.18
C SER A 172 10.99 -18.54 -9.33
N ALA A 173 11.88 -17.61 -9.71
CA ALA A 173 11.53 -16.22 -10.01
C ALA A 173 10.55 -16.13 -11.20
N LEU A 174 10.82 -16.84 -12.27
CA LEU A 174 9.94 -16.89 -13.45
C LEU A 174 8.58 -17.50 -13.12
N GLN A 175 8.53 -18.54 -12.27
CA GLN A 175 7.26 -19.10 -11.78
C GLN A 175 6.48 -18.08 -10.97
N GLY A 176 7.16 -17.37 -10.05
CA GLY A 176 6.57 -16.30 -9.26
C GLY A 176 5.99 -15.19 -10.13
N LEU A 177 6.71 -14.75 -11.16
CA LEU A 177 6.27 -13.74 -12.12
C LEU A 177 5.00 -14.17 -12.87
N ALA A 178 4.98 -15.38 -13.42
CA ALA A 178 3.84 -15.89 -14.16
C ALA A 178 2.59 -16.06 -13.25
N LEU A 179 2.77 -16.61 -12.05
CA LEU A 179 1.70 -16.77 -11.06
C LEU A 179 1.15 -15.42 -10.59
N HIS A 180 2.02 -14.45 -10.36
CA HIS A 180 1.60 -13.07 -10.02
C HIS A 180 0.79 -12.44 -11.16
N THR A 181 1.21 -12.67 -12.41
CA THR A 181 0.47 -12.20 -13.59
C THR A 181 -0.91 -12.86 -13.71
N LEU A 182 -1.07 -14.10 -13.25
CA LEU A 182 -2.35 -14.81 -13.16
C LEU A 182 -3.22 -14.38 -11.97
N ASN A 183 -2.74 -13.51 -11.08
CA ASN A 183 -3.34 -13.15 -9.79
C ASN A 183 -3.44 -14.31 -8.79
N ASP A 184 -2.70 -15.38 -8.97
CA ASP A 184 -2.54 -16.43 -7.96
C ASP A 184 -1.47 -16.00 -6.95
N HIS A 185 -1.87 -15.05 -6.07
CA HIS A 185 -0.95 -14.42 -5.13
C HIS A 185 -0.38 -15.39 -4.10
N ALA A 186 -1.12 -16.42 -3.70
CA ALA A 186 -0.66 -17.41 -2.74
C ALA A 186 0.44 -18.30 -3.36
N ALA A 187 0.21 -18.82 -4.56
CA ALA A 187 1.21 -19.62 -5.26
C ALA A 187 2.43 -18.77 -5.68
N ALA A 188 2.24 -17.50 -6.06
CA ALA A 188 3.33 -16.57 -6.35
C ALA A 188 4.21 -16.36 -5.12
N THR A 189 3.61 -16.14 -3.93
CA THR A 189 4.35 -16.03 -2.67
C THR A 189 5.20 -17.27 -2.41
N ALA A 190 4.63 -18.47 -2.57
CA ALA A 190 5.38 -19.72 -2.36
C ALA A 190 6.56 -19.85 -3.35
N ALA A 191 6.36 -19.49 -4.62
CA ALA A 191 7.42 -19.51 -5.63
C ALA A 191 8.55 -18.51 -5.29
N TYR A 192 8.18 -17.29 -4.87
CA TYR A 192 9.17 -16.29 -4.47
C TYR A 192 9.89 -16.63 -3.17
N GLN A 193 9.23 -17.25 -2.20
CA GLN A 193 9.92 -17.76 -1.01
C GLN A 193 10.97 -18.82 -1.40
N LYS A 194 10.62 -19.75 -2.30
CA LYS A 194 11.59 -20.72 -2.82
C LYS A 194 12.75 -20.03 -3.53
N MET A 195 12.47 -19.01 -4.35
CA MET A 195 13.47 -18.17 -4.99
C MET A 195 14.43 -17.55 -3.96
N LEU A 196 13.91 -16.85 -2.96
CA LEU A 196 14.71 -16.17 -1.94
C LEU A 196 15.56 -17.14 -1.11
N ASN A 197 15.08 -18.36 -0.87
CA ASN A 197 15.82 -19.38 -0.14
C ASN A 197 17.00 -19.98 -0.93
N THR A 198 16.91 -19.96 -2.25
CA THR A 198 17.94 -20.54 -3.15
C THR A 198 18.81 -19.49 -3.83
N MET A 199 18.43 -18.21 -3.75
CA MET A 199 19.16 -17.07 -4.32
C MET A 199 20.43 -16.76 -3.52
N PRO A 200 21.56 -16.41 -4.17
CA PRO A 200 22.74 -15.90 -3.49
C PRO A 200 22.43 -14.73 -2.58
N ALA A 201 23.06 -14.69 -1.39
CA ALA A 201 22.71 -13.73 -0.33
C ALA A 201 22.86 -12.25 -0.77
N ASN A 202 23.88 -11.94 -1.57
CA ASN A 202 24.10 -10.61 -2.11
C ASN A 202 22.97 -10.17 -3.05
N LEU A 203 22.49 -11.07 -3.93
CA LEU A 203 21.36 -10.81 -4.83
C LEU A 203 20.05 -10.69 -4.04
N ARG A 204 19.81 -11.60 -3.09
CA ARG A 204 18.62 -11.57 -2.25
C ARG A 204 18.49 -10.22 -1.54
N CYS A 205 19.59 -9.69 -1.00
CA CYS A 205 19.58 -8.39 -0.36
C CYS A 205 19.19 -7.27 -1.33
N SER A 206 19.76 -7.24 -2.53
CA SER A 206 19.46 -6.19 -3.50
C SER A 206 18.03 -6.27 -4.07
N TRP A 207 17.45 -7.46 -4.13
CA TRP A 207 16.08 -7.65 -4.65
C TRP A 207 14.99 -7.36 -3.65
N THR A 208 15.29 -7.42 -2.36
CA THR A 208 14.30 -7.19 -1.31
C THR A 208 14.36 -5.78 -0.72
N GLU A 209 15.45 -5.04 -0.97
CA GLU A 209 15.57 -3.67 -0.50
C GLU A 209 14.88 -2.67 -1.43
N ILE A 210 14.06 -1.80 -0.88
CA ILE A 210 13.41 -0.71 -1.58
C ILE A 210 13.55 0.64 -0.86
N GLY A 211 13.80 0.62 0.44
CA GLY A 211 13.91 1.83 1.26
C GLY A 211 14.95 2.81 0.73
N LEU A 212 15.95 2.32 0.00
CA LEU A 212 16.95 3.14 -0.66
C LEU A 212 16.33 4.11 -1.67
N TRP A 213 15.44 3.61 -2.52
CA TRP A 213 14.81 4.41 -3.59
C TRP A 213 13.63 5.25 -3.11
N LEU A 214 13.04 4.87 -1.97
CA LEU A 214 11.93 5.62 -1.37
C LEU A 214 12.39 6.82 -0.54
N SER A 215 13.69 6.93 -0.28
CA SER A 215 14.28 8.04 0.46
C SER A 215 14.76 9.14 -0.49
N SER A 216 14.21 10.34 -0.34
CA SER A 216 14.52 11.49 -1.19
C SER A 216 15.82 12.20 -0.82
N ASP A 217 16.40 11.92 0.35
CA ASP A 217 17.62 12.59 0.82
C ASP A 217 18.80 11.63 0.96
N SER A 218 19.98 12.14 0.63
CA SER A 218 21.22 11.36 0.64
C SER A 218 21.67 10.92 2.05
N ALA A 219 21.24 11.59 3.11
CA ALA A 219 21.58 11.20 4.49
C ALA A 219 20.78 9.96 4.90
N SER A 220 19.48 9.94 4.65
CA SER A 220 18.62 8.78 4.87
C SER A 220 19.06 7.58 4.04
N GLN A 221 19.44 7.79 2.78
CA GLN A 221 19.98 6.72 1.93
C GLN A 221 21.28 6.13 2.50
N ARG A 222 22.20 6.98 3.00
CA ARG A 222 23.43 6.51 3.66
C ARG A 222 23.11 5.73 4.95
N ALA A 223 22.21 6.25 5.77
CA ALA A 223 21.79 5.58 7.00
C ALA A 223 21.13 4.21 6.71
N TYR A 224 20.33 4.12 5.65
CA TYR A 224 19.75 2.86 5.20
C TYR A 224 20.84 1.86 4.77
N ARG A 225 21.79 2.27 3.91
CA ARG A 225 22.89 1.42 3.44
C ARG A 225 23.82 0.96 4.56
N ALA A 226 23.99 1.75 5.62
CA ALA A 226 24.85 1.41 6.75
C ALA A 226 24.29 0.26 7.62
N ARG A 227 22.99 -0.08 7.48
CA ARG A 227 22.39 -1.17 8.23
C ARG A 227 22.75 -2.52 7.60
N PRO A 228 22.89 -3.59 8.41
CA PRO A 228 22.99 -4.95 7.92
C PRO A 228 21.79 -5.30 7.01
N CYS A 229 22.01 -6.18 6.02
CA CYS A 229 20.98 -6.58 5.06
C CYS A 229 19.70 -7.08 5.74
N GLU A 230 19.82 -7.93 6.76
CA GLU A 230 18.66 -8.48 7.48
C GLU A 230 17.82 -7.41 8.19
N GLU A 231 18.44 -6.35 8.69
CA GLU A 231 17.72 -5.24 9.30
C GLU A 231 16.98 -4.39 8.26
N ARG A 232 17.62 -4.19 7.09
CA ARG A 232 16.94 -3.53 5.95
C ARG A 232 15.74 -4.33 5.50
N MET A 233 15.90 -5.63 5.29
CA MET A 233 14.80 -6.52 4.90
C MET A 233 13.64 -6.50 5.90
N LYS A 234 13.91 -6.51 7.22
CA LYS A 234 12.87 -6.40 8.24
C LYS A 234 12.11 -5.07 8.16
N SER A 235 12.83 -3.97 7.95
CA SER A 235 12.23 -2.64 7.78
C SER A 235 11.35 -2.60 6.54
N ASP A 236 11.81 -3.15 5.43
CA ASP A 236 11.08 -3.17 4.17
C ASP A 236 9.87 -4.11 4.23
N MET A 237 9.98 -5.26 4.90
CA MET A 237 8.82 -6.13 5.15
C MET A 237 7.72 -5.44 5.96
N LYS A 238 8.09 -4.64 6.99
CA LYS A 238 7.13 -3.81 7.73
C LYS A 238 6.47 -2.78 6.80
N LEU A 239 7.25 -2.13 5.94
CA LEU A 239 6.74 -1.19 4.94
C LEU A 239 5.72 -1.87 4.02
N PHE A 240 6.06 -3.03 3.44
CA PHE A 240 5.17 -3.78 2.56
C PHE A 240 3.93 -4.31 3.28
N ARG A 241 4.04 -4.70 4.56
CA ARG A 241 2.87 -5.09 5.35
C ARG A 241 1.89 -3.93 5.50
N LEU A 242 2.37 -2.74 5.86
CA LEU A 242 1.54 -1.55 5.99
C LEU A 242 1.00 -1.05 4.64
N ALA A 243 1.77 -1.23 3.57
CA ALA A 243 1.41 -0.78 2.22
C ALA A 243 0.53 -1.78 1.45
N GLN A 244 0.38 -3.02 1.91
CA GLN A 244 -0.44 -4.03 1.22
C GLN A 244 -1.83 -3.49 0.92
N PRO A 245 -2.32 -3.54 -0.33
CA PRO A 245 -3.59 -2.93 -0.71
C PRO A 245 -4.78 -3.47 0.09
N LEU A 246 -4.92 -4.79 0.19
CA LEU A 246 -5.97 -5.46 0.95
C LEU A 246 -5.36 -6.51 1.90
N TRP A 247 -5.52 -6.33 3.19
CA TRP A 247 -5.06 -7.28 4.23
C TRP A 247 -5.92 -8.53 4.31
N SER A 248 -7.12 -8.49 3.74
CA SER A 248 -8.02 -9.65 3.63
C SER A 248 -7.59 -10.67 2.59
N LEU A 249 -6.61 -10.35 1.73
CA LEU A 249 -5.99 -11.30 0.81
C LEU A 249 -5.06 -12.26 1.55
N PRO A 250 -4.91 -13.50 1.06
CA PRO A 250 -4.13 -14.54 1.73
C PRO A 250 -2.61 -14.26 1.70
N SER A 251 -2.15 -13.30 0.91
CA SER A 251 -0.73 -12.97 0.74
C SER A 251 -0.55 -11.49 0.40
N ASN A 252 0.69 -10.98 0.55
CA ASN A 252 1.03 -9.61 0.21
C ASN A 252 1.32 -9.48 -1.29
N ASP A 253 0.29 -9.12 -2.05
CA ASP A 253 0.36 -8.94 -3.50
C ASP A 253 1.30 -7.79 -3.92
N LEU A 254 1.43 -6.73 -3.13
CA LEU A 254 2.38 -5.65 -3.40
C LEU A 254 3.84 -6.10 -3.24
N TYR A 255 4.11 -6.98 -2.28
CA TYR A 255 5.44 -7.56 -2.14
C TYR A 255 5.76 -8.54 -3.30
N ASN A 256 4.77 -9.34 -3.71
CA ASN A 256 4.90 -10.16 -4.92
C ASN A 256 5.14 -9.31 -6.16
N GLU A 257 4.47 -8.15 -6.28
CA GLU A 257 4.70 -7.20 -7.37
C GLU A 257 6.14 -6.67 -7.37
N LEU A 258 6.73 -6.34 -6.21
CA LEU A 258 8.14 -5.95 -6.13
C LEU A 258 9.05 -7.02 -6.73
N LEU A 259 8.87 -8.27 -6.32
CA LEU A 259 9.69 -9.39 -6.79
C LEU A 259 9.44 -9.69 -8.28
N ALA A 260 8.20 -9.53 -8.74
CA ALA A 260 7.85 -9.64 -10.16
C ALA A 260 8.55 -8.55 -10.99
N ARG A 261 8.60 -7.32 -10.49
CA ARG A 261 9.29 -6.20 -11.15
C ARG A 261 10.80 -6.42 -11.23
N HIS A 262 11.41 -6.93 -10.17
CA HIS A 262 12.83 -7.32 -10.22
C HIS A 262 13.07 -8.46 -11.22
N THR A 263 12.19 -9.46 -11.26
CA THR A 263 12.29 -10.56 -12.24
C THR A 263 12.19 -10.02 -13.66
N MET A 264 11.16 -9.21 -13.98
CA MET A 264 11.00 -8.64 -15.31
C MET A 264 12.15 -7.67 -15.65
N SER A 265 12.64 -6.89 -14.69
CA SER A 265 13.79 -6.02 -14.87
C SER A 265 15.06 -6.80 -15.22
N THR A 266 15.26 -7.95 -14.58
CA THR A 266 16.37 -8.83 -14.91
C THR A 266 16.23 -9.39 -16.33
N VAL A 267 15.01 -9.80 -16.73
CA VAL A 267 14.75 -10.24 -18.12
C VAL A 267 15.04 -9.11 -19.12
N HIS A 268 14.55 -7.90 -18.85
CA HIS A 268 14.81 -6.74 -19.71
C HIS A 268 16.31 -6.42 -19.82
N GLY A 269 17.05 -6.56 -18.73
CA GLY A 269 18.50 -6.34 -18.71
C GLY A 269 19.30 -7.42 -19.48
N MET A 270 18.73 -8.59 -19.70
CA MET A 270 19.38 -9.67 -20.44
C MET A 270 19.26 -9.53 -21.96
N GLY A 271 18.22 -8.85 -22.46
CA GLY A 271 17.94 -8.74 -23.90
C GLY A 271 17.73 -7.30 -24.34
N ARG A 272 17.43 -7.12 -25.61
CA ARG A 272 17.10 -5.81 -26.15
C ARG A 272 15.69 -5.40 -25.73
N ILE A 273 15.47 -4.11 -25.63
CA ILE A 273 14.18 -3.47 -25.31
C ILE A 273 13.99 -2.25 -26.20
N PRO A 274 12.74 -1.75 -26.40
CA PRO A 274 12.48 -0.60 -27.27
C PRO A 274 13.20 0.70 -26.88
N TYR A 275 13.61 0.89 -25.62
CA TYR A 275 14.40 2.07 -25.23
C TYR A 275 15.73 2.18 -25.99
N ASP A 276 16.32 1.05 -26.37
CA ASP A 276 17.61 0.96 -27.07
C ASP A 276 18.75 1.72 -26.38
N ILE A 277 18.71 1.72 -25.08
CA ILE A 277 19.78 2.21 -24.19
C ILE A 277 20.26 1.08 -23.30
N GLY A 278 21.53 1.11 -22.91
CA GLY A 278 22.09 0.09 -22.02
C GLY A 278 21.31 0.02 -20.71
N TRP A 279 21.02 -1.19 -20.24
CA TRP A 279 20.36 -1.40 -18.95
C TRP A 279 21.23 -0.84 -17.83
N GLY A 280 20.63 -0.04 -16.94
CA GLY A 280 21.30 0.60 -15.81
C GLY A 280 20.41 0.70 -14.59
N ASN A 281 20.96 1.24 -13.51
CA ASN A 281 20.22 1.40 -12.25
C ASN A 281 19.01 2.32 -12.38
N ASP A 282 19.03 3.26 -13.33
CA ASP A 282 17.92 4.16 -13.63
C ASP A 282 16.70 3.41 -14.19
N LEU A 283 16.92 2.50 -15.14
CA LEU A 283 15.86 1.65 -15.68
C LEU A 283 15.35 0.64 -14.62
N LEU A 284 16.29 0.07 -13.84
CA LEU A 284 15.94 -0.81 -12.72
C LEU A 284 15.07 -0.08 -11.71
N GLU A 285 15.50 1.10 -11.24
CA GLU A 285 14.75 1.89 -10.26
C GLU A 285 13.39 2.31 -10.80
N SER A 286 13.32 2.83 -12.03
CA SER A 286 12.06 3.22 -12.66
C SER A 286 11.09 2.03 -12.72
N GLN A 287 11.56 0.87 -13.16
CA GLN A 287 10.71 -0.32 -13.29
C GLN A 287 10.29 -0.89 -11.94
N VAL A 288 11.17 -0.92 -10.96
CA VAL A 288 10.85 -1.45 -9.63
C VAL A 288 9.88 -0.53 -8.89
N ARG A 289 10.00 0.78 -9.03
CA ARG A 289 9.10 1.75 -8.37
C ARG A 289 7.74 1.86 -9.05
N TYR A 290 7.71 1.88 -10.38
CA TYR A 290 6.50 2.25 -11.12
C TYR A 290 5.88 1.10 -11.93
N GLY A 291 6.62 0.01 -12.16
CA GLY A 291 6.19 -1.15 -12.93
C GLY A 291 6.90 -1.25 -14.27
N TRP A 292 6.77 -2.40 -14.92
CA TRP A 292 7.32 -2.59 -16.26
C TRP A 292 6.32 -2.13 -17.32
N PRO A 293 6.81 -1.63 -18.47
CA PRO A 293 5.96 -1.22 -19.56
C PRO A 293 5.15 -2.39 -20.13
N VAL A 294 3.85 -2.17 -20.30
CA VAL A 294 2.93 -3.10 -20.99
C VAL A 294 2.64 -2.67 -22.41
N ASN A 295 3.04 -1.46 -22.78
CA ASN A 295 2.94 -0.90 -24.12
C ASN A 295 4.04 0.15 -24.33
N TRP A 296 4.34 0.47 -25.58
CA TRP A 296 5.41 1.36 -25.98
C TRP A 296 4.94 2.35 -27.04
N SER A 297 5.47 3.56 -27.00
CA SER A 297 5.22 4.60 -27.98
C SER A 297 6.44 5.51 -28.16
N VAL A 298 6.37 6.44 -29.11
CA VAL A 298 7.38 7.50 -29.24
C VAL A 298 6.73 8.87 -29.09
N GLN A 299 7.49 9.80 -28.53
CA GLN A 299 7.11 11.21 -28.46
C GLN A 299 8.14 12.03 -29.17
N ASN A 300 7.70 12.91 -30.06
CA ASN A 300 8.58 13.92 -30.64
C ASN A 300 8.86 15.04 -29.63
N GLY A 301 10.02 15.62 -29.71
CA GLY A 301 10.28 16.92 -29.13
C GLY A 301 9.30 17.97 -29.69
N GLY A 302 9.12 19.11 -29.00
CA GLY A 302 8.29 20.20 -29.49
C GLY A 302 8.74 20.67 -30.90
N VAL A 303 7.90 21.45 -31.54
CA VAL A 303 8.23 22.03 -32.87
C VAL A 303 9.56 22.77 -32.79
N GLY A 304 10.53 22.32 -33.58
CA GLY A 304 11.89 22.89 -33.61
C GLY A 304 12.89 22.22 -32.63
N ASP A 305 12.50 21.18 -31.89
CA ASP A 305 13.42 20.40 -31.07
C ASP A 305 14.25 19.46 -31.97
N PRO A 306 15.59 19.63 -32.03
CA PRO A 306 16.47 18.79 -32.84
C PRO A 306 16.71 17.38 -32.24
N ARG A 307 16.22 17.11 -31.04
CA ARG A 307 16.43 15.81 -30.37
C ARG A 307 15.66 14.70 -31.08
N PRO A 308 16.22 13.48 -31.15
CA PRO A 308 15.49 12.33 -31.70
C PRO A 308 14.26 12.04 -30.84
N PRO A 309 13.22 11.40 -31.42
CA PRO A 309 12.05 10.99 -30.69
C PRO A 309 12.41 10.12 -29.46
N SER A 310 11.82 10.43 -28.32
CA SER A 310 11.99 9.64 -27.10
C SER A 310 11.03 8.45 -27.07
N VAL A 311 11.51 7.28 -26.71
CA VAL A 311 10.66 6.12 -26.47
C VAL A 311 10.05 6.21 -25.08
N ILE A 312 8.75 5.98 -24.99
CA ILE A 312 7.97 5.99 -23.76
C ILE A 312 7.47 4.59 -23.49
N GLY A 313 7.76 4.07 -22.30
CA GLY A 313 7.11 2.89 -21.75
C GLY A 313 5.88 3.27 -20.95
N HIS A 314 4.78 2.57 -21.17
CA HIS A 314 3.52 2.79 -20.47
C HIS A 314 3.28 1.67 -19.47
N GLU A 315 3.32 2.00 -18.19
CA GLU A 315 3.00 1.08 -17.11
C GLU A 315 1.47 0.85 -17.01
N PRO A 316 1.03 -0.20 -16.30
CA PRO A 316 -0.39 -0.43 -16.05
C PRO A 316 -1.06 0.75 -15.34
N THR A 317 -2.23 1.17 -15.83
CA THR A 317 -3.02 2.26 -15.26
C THR A 317 -4.48 1.85 -15.09
N PRO A 318 -5.24 2.46 -14.15
CA PRO A 318 -4.80 3.41 -13.13
C PRO A 318 -3.97 2.74 -12.03
N SER A 319 -3.00 3.47 -11.49
CA SER A 319 -2.13 3.00 -10.41
C SER A 319 -2.20 3.92 -9.19
N TYR A 320 -1.85 3.40 -8.02
CA TYR A 320 -1.97 4.09 -6.74
C TYR A 320 -0.68 3.94 -5.93
N ASP A 321 -0.36 4.95 -5.13
CA ASP A 321 0.61 4.82 -4.04
C ASP A 321 -0.12 4.24 -2.83
N PHE A 322 0.28 3.03 -2.43
CA PHE A 322 -0.23 2.37 -1.23
C PHE A 322 0.68 2.54 -0.02
N LEU A 323 1.80 3.23 -0.18
CA LEU A 323 2.75 3.43 0.91
C LEU A 323 2.12 4.24 2.03
N ALA A 324 2.29 3.75 3.25
CA ALA A 324 1.89 4.51 4.43
C ALA A 324 2.80 5.74 4.61
N SER A 325 2.31 6.74 5.36
CA SER A 325 3.10 7.91 5.72
C SER A 325 4.32 7.52 6.55
N THR A 326 5.31 8.40 6.63
CA THR A 326 6.47 8.20 7.50
C THR A 326 6.06 8.11 8.98
N THR A 327 5.00 8.82 9.39
CA THR A 327 4.42 8.73 10.73
C THR A 327 3.90 7.32 11.02
N ALA A 328 3.09 6.75 10.12
CA ALA A 328 2.59 5.38 10.27
C ALA A 328 3.69 4.33 10.22
N LEU A 329 4.74 4.54 9.40
CA LEU A 329 5.90 3.64 9.38
C LEU A 329 6.69 3.67 10.68
N ALA A 330 6.83 4.85 11.30
CA ALA A 330 7.50 4.99 12.60
C ALA A 330 6.66 4.38 13.73
N ASN A 331 5.39 4.77 13.85
CA ASN A 331 4.46 4.28 14.85
C ASN A 331 3.06 4.01 14.27
N PRO A 332 2.79 2.80 13.76
CA PRO A 332 1.52 2.47 13.15
C PRO A 332 0.33 2.56 14.12
N PHE A 333 0.58 2.47 15.44
CA PHE A 333 -0.47 2.50 16.47
C PHE A 333 -0.92 3.91 16.88
N SER A 334 -0.37 4.95 16.26
CA SER A 334 -0.84 6.34 16.39
C SER A 334 -1.36 6.91 15.07
N ALA A 335 -1.38 6.09 14.01
CA ALA A 335 -1.73 6.53 12.67
C ALA A 335 -3.25 6.67 12.49
N THR A 336 -3.64 7.65 11.71
CA THR A 336 -5.02 7.93 11.31
C THR A 336 -5.29 7.44 9.89
N SER A 337 -6.53 7.47 9.44
CA SER A 337 -6.86 7.11 8.05
C SER A 337 -6.14 7.97 7.00
N ALA A 338 -5.76 9.19 7.33
CA ALA A 338 -4.98 10.07 6.46
C ALA A 338 -3.54 9.57 6.22
N ASP A 339 -3.02 8.69 7.07
CA ASP A 339 -1.68 8.12 6.95
C ASP A 339 -1.59 6.99 5.92
N TRP A 340 -2.71 6.55 5.35
CA TRP A 340 -2.80 5.62 4.23
C TRP A 340 -3.48 6.26 3.01
N PRO A 341 -2.88 7.31 2.42
CA PRO A 341 -3.46 7.98 1.26
C PRO A 341 -3.49 7.01 0.06
N LEU A 342 -4.47 7.20 -0.82
CA LEU A 342 -4.53 6.56 -2.14
C LEU A 342 -4.12 7.59 -3.19
N ASN A 343 -2.86 8.01 -3.16
CA ASN A 343 -2.37 9.05 -4.04
C ASN A 343 -2.17 8.50 -5.46
N ARG A 344 -2.61 9.26 -6.47
CA ARG A 344 -2.48 8.92 -7.89
C ARG A 344 -1.37 9.72 -8.60
N LYS A 345 -0.85 10.78 -7.98
CA LYS A 345 0.20 11.66 -8.51
C LYS A 345 1.32 11.83 -7.49
N LYS A 346 2.53 12.08 -7.95
CA LYS A 346 3.73 12.28 -7.11
C LYS A 346 3.95 11.14 -6.10
N ALA A 347 3.72 9.93 -6.56
CA ALA A 347 3.85 8.74 -5.74
C ALA A 347 5.31 8.28 -5.69
N ARG A 348 5.74 7.78 -4.53
CA ARG A 348 7.08 7.21 -4.36
C ARG A 348 7.22 5.84 -5.03
N MET A 349 6.12 5.07 -5.03
CA MET A 349 5.98 3.77 -5.67
C MET A 349 4.53 3.63 -6.10
N ARG A 350 4.29 2.97 -7.22
CA ARG A 350 2.92 2.75 -7.74
C ARG A 350 2.64 1.30 -7.98
N TYR A 351 1.39 0.95 -7.78
CA TYR A 351 0.86 -0.37 -8.09
C TYR A 351 -0.55 -0.28 -8.67
N ALA A 352 -0.79 -1.03 -9.72
CA ALA A 352 -2.08 -1.20 -10.36
C ALA A 352 -2.57 -2.64 -10.12
N PRO A 353 -3.26 -2.93 -8.99
CA PRO A 353 -3.74 -4.27 -8.72
C PRO A 353 -4.76 -4.70 -9.76
N ARG A 354 -4.56 -5.85 -10.37
CA ARG A 354 -5.44 -6.35 -11.45
C ARG A 354 -6.86 -6.63 -11.00
N TYR A 355 -7.03 -6.95 -9.70
CA TYR A 355 -8.34 -7.21 -9.10
C TYR A 355 -9.13 -5.93 -8.78
N ALA A 356 -8.51 -4.74 -8.85
CA ALA A 356 -9.17 -3.46 -8.58
C ALA A 356 -8.58 -2.34 -9.42
N SER A 357 -9.20 -2.01 -10.54
CA SER A 357 -8.85 -0.89 -11.40
C SER A 357 -9.28 0.48 -10.84
N GLY A 358 -9.97 0.51 -9.70
CA GLY A 358 -10.36 1.71 -9.00
C GLY A 358 -10.36 1.49 -7.48
N TYR A 359 -9.82 2.48 -6.74
CA TYR A 359 -9.76 2.49 -5.30
C TYR A 359 -10.35 3.77 -4.72
N GLY A 360 -11.02 3.65 -3.55
CA GLY A 360 -11.52 4.78 -2.81
C GLY A 360 -11.58 4.55 -1.30
N ILE A 361 -11.91 5.61 -0.58
CA ILE A 361 -12.12 5.57 0.87
C ILE A 361 -13.63 5.73 1.10
N PRO A 362 -14.33 4.73 1.68
CA PRO A 362 -15.75 4.85 1.95
C PRO A 362 -15.98 5.71 3.20
N PRO A 363 -17.14 6.37 3.35
CA PRO A 363 -17.63 6.77 4.65
C PRO A 363 -17.68 5.57 5.59
N TYR A 364 -17.18 5.73 6.81
CA TYR A 364 -17.01 4.65 7.78
C TYR A 364 -17.13 5.13 9.21
N GLN A 365 -17.27 4.18 10.14
CA GLN A 365 -17.03 4.39 11.57
C GLN A 365 -16.41 3.13 12.17
N PHE A 366 -15.53 3.33 13.17
CA PHE A 366 -15.07 2.30 14.09
C PHE A 366 -15.59 2.61 15.49
N ALA A 367 -16.11 1.59 16.16
CA ALA A 367 -16.55 1.71 17.56
C ALA A 367 -16.08 0.50 18.36
N ARG A 368 -15.55 0.73 19.57
CA ARG A 368 -14.97 -0.29 20.44
C ARG A 368 -15.89 -0.65 21.57
N PHE A 369 -15.96 -1.94 21.85
CA PHE A 369 -16.76 -2.51 22.93
C PHE A 369 -15.91 -3.49 23.72
N ARG A 370 -16.09 -3.56 25.04
CA ARG A 370 -15.31 -4.44 25.91
C ARG A 370 -16.00 -5.78 26.10
N ARG A 371 -15.22 -6.87 26.04
CA ARG A 371 -15.65 -8.22 26.39
C ARG A 371 -14.56 -8.90 27.22
N GLY A 372 -14.66 -8.78 28.55
CA GLY A 372 -13.60 -9.22 29.45
C GLY A 372 -12.28 -8.51 29.11
N ASP A 373 -11.23 -9.27 28.83
CA ASP A 373 -9.90 -8.80 28.46
C ASP A 373 -9.75 -8.55 26.93
N SER A 374 -10.83 -8.58 26.18
CA SER A 374 -10.83 -8.38 24.74
C SER A 374 -11.61 -7.13 24.34
N THR A 375 -11.24 -6.58 23.20
CA THR A 375 -11.96 -5.48 22.53
C THR A 375 -12.69 -6.03 21.32
N VAL A 376 -13.99 -5.81 21.25
CA VAL A 376 -14.80 -6.00 20.03
C VAL A 376 -14.80 -4.69 19.28
N VAL A 377 -14.50 -4.74 18.00
CA VAL A 377 -14.55 -3.59 17.08
C VAL A 377 -15.72 -3.77 16.13
N ALA A 378 -16.61 -2.79 16.09
CA ALA A 378 -17.58 -2.65 15.03
C ALA A 378 -17.02 -1.75 13.95
N GLY A 379 -16.78 -2.28 12.76
CA GLY A 379 -16.38 -1.53 11.56
C GLY A 379 -17.59 -1.43 10.62
N ALA A 380 -18.16 -0.22 10.49
CA ALA A 380 -19.30 0.03 9.61
C ALA A 380 -18.90 0.90 8.43
N TYR A 381 -19.48 0.65 7.26
CA TYR A 381 -19.23 1.39 6.03
C TYR A 381 -20.52 1.68 5.27
N ARG A 382 -20.44 2.72 4.42
CA ARG A 382 -21.47 3.03 3.42
C ARG A 382 -20.79 3.31 2.08
N LEU A 383 -21.19 2.59 1.04
CA LEU A 383 -20.72 2.85 -0.32
C LEU A 383 -21.54 3.98 -0.92
N ILE A 384 -20.86 5.05 -1.29
CA ILE A 384 -21.44 6.21 -1.95
C ILE A 384 -21.25 6.11 -3.47
N ARG A 385 -22.07 6.83 -4.23
CA ARG A 385 -22.07 6.76 -5.69
C ARG A 385 -20.73 7.11 -6.33
N GLU A 386 -20.00 8.03 -5.73
CA GLU A 386 -18.70 8.52 -6.20
C GLU A 386 -17.61 7.44 -6.21
N LEU A 387 -17.78 6.38 -5.44
CA LEU A 387 -16.86 5.23 -5.45
C LEU A 387 -17.09 4.29 -6.64
N GLU A 388 -18.19 4.44 -7.35
CA GLU A 388 -18.56 3.66 -8.55
C GLU A 388 -18.40 2.14 -8.36
N MET A 389 -18.70 1.63 -7.16
CA MET A 389 -18.54 0.23 -6.80
C MET A 389 -19.51 -0.72 -7.53
N GLY A 390 -20.41 -0.19 -8.34
CA GLY A 390 -21.45 -0.96 -9.01
C GLY A 390 -22.60 -1.33 -8.04
N ARG A 391 -23.33 -2.39 -8.39
CA ARG A 391 -24.45 -2.88 -7.57
C ARG A 391 -24.01 -4.00 -6.64
N ALA A 392 -24.62 -4.05 -5.45
CA ALA A 392 -24.48 -5.19 -4.53
C ALA A 392 -24.84 -6.52 -5.23
N PRO A 393 -24.35 -7.66 -4.70
CA PRO A 393 -23.65 -7.83 -3.43
C PRO A 393 -22.14 -7.55 -3.54
N TYR A 394 -21.50 -7.21 -2.40
CA TYR A 394 -20.06 -6.97 -2.30
C TYR A 394 -19.37 -8.01 -1.41
N ASN A 395 -18.05 -8.08 -1.48
CA ASN A 395 -17.24 -8.82 -0.51
C ASN A 395 -16.63 -7.80 0.46
N ALA A 396 -16.96 -7.89 1.74
CA ALA A 396 -16.48 -7.00 2.78
C ALA A 396 -15.62 -7.77 3.79
N ALA A 397 -14.61 -7.09 4.34
CA ALA A 397 -13.78 -7.64 5.40
C ALA A 397 -13.45 -6.58 6.45
N LEU A 398 -13.39 -6.99 7.71
CA LEU A 398 -12.79 -6.25 8.81
C LEU A 398 -11.56 -7.03 9.26
N VAL A 399 -10.39 -6.37 9.16
CA VAL A 399 -9.10 -6.95 9.54
C VAL A 399 -8.55 -6.18 10.72
N LEU A 400 -8.16 -6.89 11.78
CA LEU A 400 -7.50 -6.33 12.96
C LEU A 400 -6.10 -6.93 13.06
N ASP A 401 -5.07 -6.10 13.00
CA ASP A 401 -3.67 -6.52 13.02
C ASP A 401 -2.89 -5.86 14.16
N ALA A 402 -2.43 -6.67 15.11
CA ALA A 402 -1.59 -6.22 16.21
C ALA A 402 -0.13 -5.96 15.77
N LEU A 403 0.24 -6.29 14.52
CA LEU A 403 1.58 -6.14 13.96
C LEU A 403 2.68 -6.79 14.84
N ASP A 404 2.32 -7.84 15.58
CA ASP A 404 3.18 -8.58 16.50
C ASP A 404 3.82 -9.83 15.86
N GLY A 405 3.66 -9.98 14.54
CA GLY A 405 4.17 -11.12 13.76
C GLY A 405 3.23 -12.32 13.70
N LYS A 406 2.07 -12.25 14.36
CA LYS A 406 1.01 -13.26 14.23
C LYS A 406 0.10 -12.93 13.07
N ASP A 407 -0.71 -13.91 12.66
CA ASP A 407 -1.73 -13.70 11.66
C ASP A 407 -2.79 -12.70 12.17
N PRO A 408 -3.24 -11.77 11.32
CA PRO A 408 -4.29 -10.83 11.66
C PRO A 408 -5.62 -11.55 11.85
N ILE A 409 -6.50 -10.96 12.64
CA ILE A 409 -7.90 -11.38 12.75
C ILE A 409 -8.64 -10.88 11.53
N VAL A 410 -9.23 -11.77 10.74
CA VAL A 410 -9.96 -11.44 9.51
C VAL A 410 -11.39 -11.95 9.61
N VAL A 411 -12.35 -11.03 9.66
CA VAL A 411 -13.78 -11.34 9.56
C VAL A 411 -14.26 -10.94 8.17
N LYS A 412 -14.77 -11.91 7.40
CA LYS A 412 -15.28 -11.71 6.04
C LYS A 412 -16.79 -11.81 6.00
N ARG A 413 -17.39 -11.06 5.12
CA ARG A 413 -18.82 -11.13 4.77
C ARG A 413 -18.96 -11.10 3.26
N ASP A 414 -19.26 -12.25 2.70
CA ASP A 414 -19.67 -12.36 1.32
C ASP A 414 -21.11 -11.86 1.16
N ASN A 415 -21.46 -11.41 -0.02
CA ASN A 415 -22.79 -10.87 -0.34
C ASN A 415 -23.21 -9.69 0.57
N ALA A 416 -22.27 -8.86 0.95
CA ALA A 416 -22.53 -7.69 1.78
C ALA A 416 -23.32 -6.62 1.03
N PRO A 417 -24.26 -5.91 1.69
CA PRO A 417 -24.95 -4.76 1.11
C PRO A 417 -24.05 -3.51 1.04
N ALA A 418 -24.54 -2.47 0.40
CA ALA A 418 -23.82 -1.19 0.28
C ALA A 418 -23.65 -0.45 1.61
N ASN A 419 -24.42 -0.78 2.63
CA ASN A 419 -24.27 -0.29 3.98
C ASN A 419 -24.28 -1.50 4.92
N ALA A 420 -23.21 -1.70 5.67
CA ALA A 420 -23.07 -2.84 6.58
C ALA A 420 -22.05 -2.55 7.68
N ALA A 421 -22.11 -3.36 8.73
CA ALA A 421 -21.07 -3.45 9.74
C ALA A 421 -20.59 -4.89 9.90
N LEU A 422 -19.32 -5.01 10.31
CA LEU A 422 -18.69 -6.26 10.72
C LEU A 422 -18.19 -6.11 12.16
N LEU A 423 -18.23 -7.20 12.90
CA LEU A 423 -17.71 -7.28 14.27
C LEU A 423 -16.50 -8.20 14.30
N ALA A 424 -15.41 -7.75 14.87
CA ALA A 424 -14.21 -8.56 15.08
C ALA A 424 -13.69 -8.37 16.50
N THR A 425 -13.12 -9.42 17.09
CA THR A 425 -12.62 -9.41 18.47
C THR A 425 -11.11 -9.61 18.48
N ILE A 426 -10.40 -8.75 19.23
CA ILE A 426 -8.96 -8.84 19.43
C ILE A 426 -8.61 -8.66 20.92
N GLY A 427 -7.47 -9.16 21.37
CA GLY A 427 -6.97 -8.93 22.72
C GLY A 427 -6.76 -7.44 23.04
N ALA A 428 -6.53 -7.13 24.32
CA ALA A 428 -6.36 -5.75 24.80
C ALA A 428 -4.96 -5.18 24.48
N THR A 429 -4.55 -5.26 23.21
CA THR A 429 -3.29 -4.68 22.70
C THR A 429 -3.62 -3.66 21.61
N PRO A 430 -2.78 -2.62 21.38
CA PRO A 430 -2.93 -1.72 20.23
C PRO A 430 -2.89 -2.49 18.91
N PHE A 431 -3.71 -2.09 17.95
CA PHE A 431 -3.80 -2.71 16.64
C PHE A 431 -4.15 -1.67 15.56
N VAL A 432 -4.00 -2.07 14.32
CA VAL A 432 -4.52 -1.31 13.17
C VAL A 432 -5.75 -2.05 12.65
N ALA A 433 -6.85 -1.32 12.50
CA ALA A 433 -8.07 -1.81 11.87
C ALA A 433 -8.07 -1.44 10.39
N SER A 434 -8.41 -2.41 9.53
CA SER A 434 -8.64 -2.20 8.09
C SER A 434 -10.03 -2.70 7.72
N LEU A 435 -10.86 -1.80 7.20
CA LEU A 435 -12.18 -2.12 6.65
C LEU A 435 -12.08 -2.09 5.13
N GLU A 436 -12.37 -3.21 4.49
CA GLU A 436 -12.08 -3.46 3.10
C GLU A 436 -13.32 -3.97 2.36
N ILE A 437 -13.63 -3.40 1.22
CA ILE A 437 -14.79 -3.78 0.40
C ILE A 437 -14.32 -3.94 -1.05
N VAL A 438 -14.70 -5.04 -1.68
CA VAL A 438 -14.39 -5.36 -3.06
C VAL A 438 -15.69 -5.55 -3.83
N ALA A 439 -15.78 -4.92 -5.01
CA ALA A 439 -16.90 -5.08 -5.91
C ALA A 439 -16.97 -6.51 -6.48
N PRO A 440 -18.17 -7.04 -6.81
CA PRO A 440 -18.34 -8.43 -7.25
C PRO A 440 -17.52 -8.78 -8.50
N ASN A 441 -17.34 -7.81 -9.38
CA ASN A 441 -16.56 -7.98 -10.62
C ASN A 441 -15.03 -7.87 -10.41
N GLY A 442 -14.57 -7.65 -9.18
CA GLY A 442 -13.17 -7.46 -8.84
C GLY A 442 -12.51 -6.24 -9.50
N ARG A 443 -13.30 -5.27 -9.99
CA ARG A 443 -12.74 -4.09 -10.70
C ARG A 443 -12.61 -2.85 -9.82
N ARG A 444 -13.23 -2.83 -8.65
CA ARG A 444 -13.21 -1.71 -7.73
C ARG A 444 -13.04 -2.20 -6.30
N ALA A 445 -12.33 -1.42 -5.51
CA ALA A 445 -12.20 -1.66 -4.07
C ALA A 445 -12.35 -0.35 -3.29
N ALA A 446 -12.75 -0.47 -2.04
CA ALA A 446 -12.73 0.62 -1.08
C ALA A 446 -12.07 0.14 0.21
N ARG A 447 -11.25 0.98 0.82
CA ARG A 447 -10.51 0.64 2.03
C ARG A 447 -10.32 1.85 2.92
N VAL A 448 -10.40 1.61 4.23
CA VAL A 448 -9.93 2.57 5.22
C VAL A 448 -9.13 1.83 6.28
N ARG A 449 -8.06 2.46 6.77
CA ARG A 449 -7.20 1.97 7.86
C ARG A 449 -6.97 3.04 8.89
N GLU A 450 -6.95 2.66 10.16
CA GLU A 450 -6.49 3.52 11.24
C GLU A 450 -6.06 2.72 12.46
N ALA A 451 -5.24 3.34 13.27
CA ALA A 451 -4.84 2.78 14.56
C ALA A 451 -6.00 2.81 15.54
N VAL A 452 -6.16 1.71 16.26
CA VAL A 452 -7.17 1.59 17.30
C VAL A 452 -6.49 1.16 18.61
N GLN A 453 -6.71 1.94 19.66
CA GLN A 453 -6.28 1.56 20.99
C GLN A 453 -7.35 0.68 21.66
N PRO A 454 -6.98 -0.34 22.44
CA PRO A 454 -7.96 -1.12 23.17
C PRO A 454 -8.75 -0.23 24.13
N LEU A 455 -9.99 -0.61 24.43
CA LEU A 455 -10.77 0.11 25.41
C LEU A 455 -10.25 -0.21 26.83
N PRO A 456 -9.76 0.78 27.60
CA PRO A 456 -9.20 0.52 28.93
C PRO A 456 -10.23 -0.15 29.86
N ALA A 457 -9.77 -1.06 30.72
CA ALA A 457 -10.63 -1.75 31.69
C ALA A 457 -11.36 -0.80 32.66
N THR A 458 -10.77 0.37 32.91
CA THR A 458 -11.34 1.44 33.77
C THR A 458 -12.48 2.21 33.13
N ARG A 459 -12.70 2.07 31.79
CA ARG A 459 -13.79 2.76 31.13
C ARG A 459 -15.13 2.23 31.57
N MET A 460 -16.05 3.15 31.85
CA MET A 460 -17.42 2.87 32.26
C MET A 460 -18.39 2.85 31.07
N VAL A 461 -17.97 3.33 29.92
CA VAL A 461 -18.76 3.44 28.69
C VAL A 461 -17.96 3.05 27.46
N SER A 462 -18.60 2.42 26.48
CA SER A 462 -18.03 2.11 25.16
C SER A 462 -17.87 3.36 24.29
N ASP A 463 -17.34 3.18 23.10
CA ASP A 463 -17.50 4.17 22.02
C ASP A 463 -18.98 4.25 21.60
N ILE A 464 -19.31 5.34 20.88
CA ILE A 464 -20.60 5.55 20.27
C ILE A 464 -20.63 4.83 18.91
N LEU A 465 -21.66 4.03 18.68
CA LEU A 465 -22.01 3.49 17.37
C LEU A 465 -23.26 4.20 16.85
N LEU A 466 -23.12 4.93 15.74
CA LEU A 466 -24.26 5.55 15.06
C LEU A 466 -25.06 4.48 14.33
N THR A 467 -26.39 4.53 14.46
CA THR A 467 -27.33 3.58 13.86
C THR A 467 -28.43 4.32 13.10
N THR A 468 -29.15 3.63 12.25
CA THR A 468 -30.26 4.22 11.45
C THR A 468 -31.48 4.50 12.31
N THR A 469 -31.60 3.84 13.44
CA THR A 469 -32.72 4.00 14.39
C THR A 469 -32.25 3.73 15.82
N GLY A 470 -32.97 4.20 16.79
CA GLY A 470 -32.72 3.94 18.20
C GLY A 470 -34.02 3.96 18.99
N ASP A 471 -34.08 3.17 20.07
CA ASP A 471 -35.22 3.11 20.99
C ASP A 471 -34.68 3.16 22.45
N PRO A 472 -35.03 4.18 23.23
CA PRO A 472 -34.58 4.31 24.61
C PRO A 472 -35.14 3.23 25.55
N SER A 473 -36.25 2.60 25.17
CA SER A 473 -36.85 1.48 25.93
C SER A 473 -36.19 0.14 25.62
N ALA A 474 -35.55 0.01 24.44
CA ALA A 474 -34.88 -1.20 24.01
C ALA A 474 -33.45 -1.27 24.58
N ARG A 475 -33.00 -2.51 24.81
CA ARG A 475 -31.59 -2.82 25.18
C ARG A 475 -31.03 -3.80 24.18
N PRO A 476 -30.74 -3.31 22.95
CA PRO A 476 -30.28 -4.20 21.89
C PRO A 476 -28.91 -4.77 22.24
N SER A 477 -28.64 -5.98 21.76
CA SER A 477 -27.30 -6.52 21.75
C SER A 477 -26.42 -5.74 20.77
N LEU A 478 -25.09 -5.89 20.88
CA LEU A 478 -24.16 -5.27 19.95
C LEU A 478 -24.39 -5.76 18.50
N GLU A 479 -24.71 -7.04 18.32
CA GLU A 479 -25.01 -7.64 17.02
C GLU A 479 -26.24 -6.99 16.38
N THR A 480 -27.28 -6.76 17.18
CA THR A 480 -28.49 -6.08 16.73
C THR A 480 -28.19 -4.63 16.35
N ALA A 481 -27.43 -3.90 17.18
CA ALA A 481 -27.03 -2.53 16.90
C ALA A 481 -26.13 -2.44 15.65
N ALA A 482 -25.19 -3.37 15.49
CA ALA A 482 -24.32 -3.45 14.31
C ALA A 482 -25.11 -3.72 13.02
N SER A 483 -26.19 -4.52 13.07
CA SER A 483 -27.04 -4.74 11.90
C SER A 483 -27.75 -3.46 11.41
N MET A 484 -27.94 -2.50 12.31
CA MET A 484 -28.53 -1.20 12.05
C MET A 484 -27.49 -0.08 11.95
N ALA A 485 -26.18 -0.40 11.98
CA ALA A 485 -25.14 0.61 12.02
C ALA A 485 -25.17 1.49 10.76
N PHE A 486 -24.99 2.79 11.00
CA PHE A 486 -24.86 3.78 9.95
C PHE A 486 -23.42 3.78 9.44
N GLY A 487 -23.24 3.51 8.16
CA GLY A 487 -21.89 3.38 7.56
C GLY A 487 -21.24 4.72 7.32
N GLY A 488 -20.94 5.45 8.36
CA GLY A 488 -20.23 6.72 8.27
C GLY A 488 -20.65 7.69 9.36
N ALA A 489 -19.97 8.82 9.42
CA ALA A 489 -20.25 9.90 10.35
C ALA A 489 -20.88 11.13 9.65
N ASP A 490 -21.24 11.02 8.38
CA ASP A 490 -21.93 12.08 7.63
C ASP A 490 -23.44 11.92 7.80
N ILE A 491 -24.11 12.94 8.32
CA ILE A 491 -25.56 12.97 8.54
C ILE A 491 -26.16 14.22 7.88
N ASP A 492 -27.41 14.11 7.45
CA ASP A 492 -28.15 15.26 6.95
C ASP A 492 -28.79 16.04 8.10
N GLY A 493 -28.74 17.38 8.05
CA GLY A 493 -29.45 18.23 8.99
C GLY A 493 -30.97 17.98 8.95
N GLY A 494 -31.63 18.03 10.10
CA GLY A 494 -33.06 17.76 10.23
C GLY A 494 -33.44 16.28 10.25
N THR A 495 -32.48 15.35 10.26
CA THR A 495 -32.76 13.91 10.32
C THR A 495 -32.72 13.35 11.74
N THR A 496 -33.33 12.20 11.94
CA THR A 496 -33.20 11.43 13.18
C THR A 496 -32.22 10.30 12.98
N ILE A 497 -31.23 10.18 13.87
CA ILE A 497 -30.25 9.10 13.89
C ILE A 497 -30.37 8.29 15.18
N GLY A 498 -30.02 7.03 15.11
CA GLY A 498 -29.85 6.19 16.30
C GLY A 498 -28.44 6.35 16.88
N ILE A 499 -28.35 6.21 18.18
CA ILE A 499 -27.09 6.17 18.92
C ILE A 499 -27.11 4.93 19.79
N TYR A 500 -26.09 4.09 19.67
CA TYR A 500 -25.89 2.92 20.51
C TYR A 500 -24.58 3.05 21.30
N TRP A 501 -24.60 2.61 22.55
CA TRP A 501 -23.43 2.49 23.42
C TRP A 501 -23.64 1.40 24.46
N GLU A 502 -22.58 1.00 25.16
CA GLU A 502 -22.65 0.07 26.29
C GLU A 502 -22.16 0.73 27.58
N ASN A 503 -22.88 0.46 28.67
CA ASN A 503 -22.50 0.86 30.02
C ASN A 503 -21.84 -0.34 30.72
N TYR A 504 -20.62 -0.16 31.24
CA TYR A 504 -19.82 -1.17 31.93
C TYR A 504 -19.76 -0.95 33.45
N LEU A 505 -20.81 -0.41 34.00
CA LEU A 505 -20.84 -0.12 35.42
C LEU A 505 -20.83 -1.42 36.22
N ASN A 506 -19.79 -1.62 37.04
CA ASN A 506 -19.57 -2.83 37.85
C ASN A 506 -20.43 -2.83 39.13
N VAL A 507 -21.68 -2.39 39.08
CA VAL A 507 -22.53 -2.27 40.25
C VAL A 507 -23.69 -3.26 40.13
N THR A 508 -23.77 -4.15 41.07
CA THR A 508 -24.92 -5.09 41.21
C THR A 508 -25.69 -4.71 42.47
N PRO A 509 -26.96 -4.31 42.41
CA PRO A 509 -27.77 -4.08 41.21
C PRO A 509 -27.34 -2.82 40.48
N ALA A 510 -27.59 -2.76 39.15
CA ALA A 510 -27.26 -1.61 38.34
C ALA A 510 -27.90 -0.33 38.88
N ALA A 511 -27.09 0.54 39.45
CA ALA A 511 -27.60 1.79 40.03
C ALA A 511 -28.19 2.71 38.95
N PRO A 512 -29.28 3.42 39.24
CA PRO A 512 -29.79 4.43 38.33
C PRO A 512 -28.69 5.43 37.97
N GLY A 513 -28.68 5.86 36.73
CA GLY A 513 -27.69 6.79 36.20
C GLY A 513 -28.29 7.81 35.28
N THR A 514 -27.51 8.82 34.96
CA THR A 514 -27.88 9.84 33.98
C THR A 514 -26.92 9.76 32.79
N THR A 515 -27.48 9.75 31.61
CA THR A 515 -26.71 9.90 30.35
C THR A 515 -27.01 11.26 29.75
N LEU A 516 -25.97 12.07 29.53
CA LEU A 516 -26.05 13.33 28.81
C LEU A 516 -25.41 13.18 27.45
N ILE A 517 -26.17 13.48 26.41
CA ILE A 517 -25.68 13.52 25.04
C ILE A 517 -25.60 14.98 24.61
N ARG A 518 -24.48 15.38 24.07
CA ARG A 518 -24.25 16.76 23.65
C ARG A 518 -23.49 16.77 22.33
N ALA A 519 -23.95 17.58 21.37
CA ALA A 519 -23.21 17.87 20.15
C ALA A 519 -22.75 19.32 20.14
N THR A 520 -21.48 19.53 19.87
CA THR A 520 -20.83 20.85 19.83
C THR A 520 -20.10 21.00 18.49
N ARG A 521 -20.31 22.12 17.80
CA ARG A 521 -19.61 22.40 16.56
C ARG A 521 -18.10 22.56 16.79
N VAL A 522 -17.30 21.87 15.99
CA VAL A 522 -15.84 21.95 16.02
C VAL A 522 -15.39 23.04 15.05
N GLY A 523 -14.36 23.81 15.39
CA GLY A 523 -13.72 24.73 14.44
C GLY A 523 -14.47 26.03 14.17
N ALA A 524 -15.30 26.54 15.12
CA ALA A 524 -15.70 27.92 15.03
C ALA A 524 -14.45 28.80 14.92
N SER A 525 -14.21 29.39 13.73
CA SER A 525 -13.07 30.26 13.49
C SER A 525 -13.03 31.40 14.54
N PHE A 526 -11.85 31.95 14.80
CA PHE A 526 -11.70 33.10 15.70
C PHE A 526 -12.68 34.22 15.33
N LEU A 527 -12.91 34.46 14.05
CA LEU A 527 -13.90 35.42 13.55
C LEU A 527 -15.34 35.07 13.97
N GLN A 528 -15.75 33.79 13.91
CA GLN A 528 -17.09 33.37 14.34
C GLN A 528 -17.27 33.51 15.87
N ARG A 529 -16.21 33.25 16.65
CA ARG A 529 -16.23 33.50 18.10
C ARG A 529 -16.29 34.98 18.39
N PHE A 530 -15.60 35.82 17.64
CA PHE A 530 -15.61 37.26 17.80
C PHE A 530 -16.96 37.87 17.41
N THR A 531 -17.55 37.47 16.29
CA THR A 531 -18.86 37.93 15.83
C THR A 531 -20.01 37.46 16.74
N SER A 532 -19.91 36.25 17.31
CA SER A 532 -20.89 35.77 18.30
C SER A 532 -20.76 36.48 19.64
N ALA A 533 -19.53 36.81 20.06
CA ALA A 533 -19.29 37.61 21.26
C ALA A 533 -19.84 39.05 21.14
N LEU A 534 -19.83 39.58 19.91
CA LEU A 534 -20.41 40.91 19.62
C LEU A 534 -21.94 40.88 19.34
N LYS A 535 -22.59 39.70 19.52
CA LYS A 535 -24.02 39.48 19.19
C LYS A 535 -24.41 39.76 17.75
N LEU A 536 -23.44 39.77 16.83
CA LEU A 536 -23.64 39.98 15.39
C LEU A 536 -24.04 38.70 14.67
N SER A 537 -23.88 37.52 15.28
CA SER A 537 -24.40 36.24 14.79
C SER A 537 -25.05 35.48 15.96
N LYS A 538 -26.12 34.70 15.67
CA LYS A 538 -26.71 33.80 16.65
C LYS A 538 -25.69 32.67 16.95
N ALA A 539 -25.32 32.54 18.22
CA ALA A 539 -24.53 31.39 18.65
C ALA A 539 -25.34 30.10 18.39
N VAL A 540 -24.76 29.14 17.70
CA VAL A 540 -25.40 27.84 17.51
C VAL A 540 -25.49 27.17 18.88
N GLN A 541 -26.73 26.99 19.35
CA GLN A 541 -26.98 26.30 20.63
C GLN A 541 -26.52 24.83 20.49
N PRO A 542 -25.80 24.31 21.50
CA PRO A 542 -25.44 22.90 21.47
C PRO A 542 -26.69 22.02 21.55
N VAL A 543 -26.79 21.03 20.69
CA VAL A 543 -27.81 19.98 20.80
C VAL A 543 -27.52 19.21 22.08
N SER A 544 -28.44 19.14 23.03
CA SER A 544 -28.24 18.36 24.25
C SER A 544 -29.50 17.61 24.64
N GLN A 545 -29.34 16.36 25.03
CA GLN A 545 -30.42 15.51 25.55
C GLN A 545 -29.95 14.83 26.83
N ARG A 546 -30.76 14.85 27.87
CA ARG A 546 -30.52 14.15 29.13
C ARG A 546 -31.51 13.00 29.26
N ILE A 547 -30.99 11.82 29.60
CA ILE A 547 -31.74 10.58 29.73
C ILE A 547 -31.48 10.01 31.12
N GLN A 548 -32.54 9.60 31.81
CA GLN A 548 -32.42 8.82 33.03
C GLN A 548 -32.34 7.33 32.66
N ASP A 549 -31.27 6.68 33.06
CA ASP A 549 -31.15 5.23 32.99
C ASP A 549 -31.65 4.63 34.31
N PRO A 550 -32.79 3.96 34.32
CA PRO A 550 -33.37 3.47 35.58
C PRO A 550 -32.53 2.35 36.21
N GLY A 551 -31.51 1.85 35.54
CA GLY A 551 -30.77 0.65 35.95
C GLY A 551 -31.70 -0.55 36.02
N ARG A 552 -31.38 -1.63 35.31
CA ARG A 552 -32.17 -2.89 35.43
C ARG A 552 -31.21 -4.03 35.73
N PRO A 553 -31.47 -4.85 36.73
CA PRO A 553 -30.56 -5.91 37.17
C PRO A 553 -30.34 -7.00 36.11
N ASP A 554 -31.25 -7.16 35.20
CA ASP A 554 -31.33 -8.22 34.16
C ASP A 554 -31.09 -7.70 32.72
N GLY A 555 -30.82 -6.41 32.55
CA GLY A 555 -30.55 -5.81 31.25
C GLY A 555 -29.09 -5.87 30.86
N GLY A 556 -28.80 -6.29 29.63
CA GLY A 556 -27.45 -6.23 29.05
C GLY A 556 -26.85 -4.82 29.08
N PRO A 557 -25.57 -4.67 28.75
CA PRO A 557 -24.87 -3.39 28.79
C PRO A 557 -25.37 -2.38 27.74
N GLY A 558 -26.02 -2.87 26.68
CA GLY A 558 -26.45 -2.06 25.53
C GLY A 558 -27.50 -1.00 25.89
N ARG A 559 -27.34 0.16 25.32
CA ARG A 559 -28.27 1.30 25.38
C ARG A 559 -28.44 1.86 23.99
N SER A 560 -29.66 2.30 23.67
CA SER A 560 -29.96 2.88 22.36
C SER A 560 -30.94 4.04 22.51
N ILE A 561 -30.78 5.07 21.71
CA ILE A 561 -31.74 6.18 21.61
C ILE A 561 -31.85 6.66 20.17
N ALA A 562 -32.98 7.32 19.88
CA ALA A 562 -33.12 8.16 18.70
C ALA A 562 -32.79 9.61 19.07
N LEU A 563 -31.89 10.23 18.35
CA LEU A 563 -31.53 11.64 18.45
C LEU A 563 -32.05 12.38 17.23
N SER A 564 -33.02 13.25 17.42
CA SER A 564 -33.47 14.17 16.38
C SER A 564 -32.43 15.26 16.19
N TRP A 565 -31.81 15.29 15.03
CA TRP A 565 -30.80 16.30 14.72
C TRP A 565 -31.49 17.53 14.17
N PRO A 566 -31.35 18.71 14.79
CA PRO A 566 -32.00 19.91 14.29
C PRO A 566 -31.35 20.42 13.01
N GLN A 567 -32.00 21.36 12.34
CA GLN A 567 -31.38 22.13 11.27
C GLN A 567 -30.27 23.00 11.88
N VAL A 568 -29.03 22.62 11.63
CA VAL A 568 -27.83 23.32 12.09
C VAL A 568 -26.90 23.55 10.90
N PRO A 569 -26.05 24.58 10.95
CA PRO A 569 -25.12 24.86 9.86
C PRO A 569 -24.20 23.67 9.54
N ASP A 570 -23.87 23.52 8.27
CA ASP A 570 -22.89 22.55 7.78
C ASP A 570 -21.58 22.62 8.59
N GLY A 571 -21.01 21.50 8.85
CA GLY A 571 -19.71 21.42 9.53
C GLY A 571 -19.53 20.18 10.38
N ASP A 572 -18.39 20.14 11.05
CA ASP A 572 -18.01 19.06 11.93
C ASP A 572 -18.52 19.34 13.35
N TYR A 573 -19.12 18.33 13.97
CA TYR A 573 -19.66 18.37 15.33
C TYR A 573 -19.07 17.23 16.15
N LEU A 574 -18.64 17.55 17.38
CA LEU A 574 -18.24 16.55 18.36
C LEU A 574 -19.47 16.12 19.15
N LEU A 575 -19.92 14.89 18.91
CA LEU A 575 -20.97 14.23 19.67
C LEU A 575 -20.34 13.59 20.90
N THR A 576 -20.67 14.10 22.08
CA THR A 576 -20.15 13.62 23.36
C THR A 576 -21.28 12.98 24.16
N LEU A 577 -21.02 11.78 24.65
CA LEU A 577 -21.90 11.05 25.57
C LEU A 577 -21.21 10.98 26.93
N VAL A 578 -21.88 11.45 27.97
CA VAL A 578 -21.41 11.45 29.36
C VAL A 578 -22.34 10.55 30.16
N VAL A 579 -21.80 9.53 30.79
CA VAL A 579 -22.53 8.66 31.71
C VAL A 579 -22.11 9.00 33.15
N GLN A 580 -23.07 9.13 34.03
CA GLN A 580 -22.84 9.41 35.45
C GLN A 580 -23.79 8.59 36.32
N ASN A 581 -23.25 7.95 37.34
CA ASN A 581 -24.01 7.29 38.42
C ASN A 581 -23.30 7.46 39.77
N ALA A 582 -23.73 6.72 40.79
CA ALA A 582 -23.11 6.72 42.11
C ALA A 582 -21.65 6.25 42.12
N SER A 583 -21.25 5.41 41.16
CA SER A 583 -19.87 4.85 41.05
C SER A 583 -18.89 5.77 40.35
N GLY A 584 -19.36 6.80 39.64
CA GLY A 584 -18.49 7.74 38.95
C GLY A 584 -19.09 8.37 37.70
N ARG A 585 -18.19 9.01 36.94
CA ARG A 585 -18.51 9.67 35.67
C ARG A 585 -17.48 9.30 34.61
N ASP A 586 -17.95 8.94 33.42
CA ASP A 586 -17.10 8.72 32.25
C ASP A 586 -17.75 9.31 31.00
N SER A 587 -16.96 9.52 29.94
CA SER A 587 -17.47 10.09 28.69
C SER A 587 -16.77 9.52 27.47
N THR A 588 -17.49 9.44 26.37
CA THR A 588 -16.96 9.10 25.06
C THR A 588 -17.43 10.11 24.03
N SER A 589 -16.68 10.26 22.95
CA SER A 589 -17.03 11.22 21.89
C SER A 589 -16.73 10.63 20.51
N THR A 590 -17.55 11.02 19.53
CA THR A 590 -17.31 10.73 18.12
C THR A 590 -17.51 12.01 17.30
N LEU A 591 -16.75 12.13 16.21
CA LEU A 591 -16.89 13.24 15.27
C LEU A 591 -17.98 12.89 14.26
N ILE A 592 -18.92 13.80 14.03
CA ILE A 592 -19.94 13.68 12.99
C ILE A 592 -19.90 14.92 12.10
N ARG A 593 -20.13 14.70 10.82
CA ARG A 593 -20.23 15.78 9.85
C ARG A 593 -21.68 15.99 9.44
N VAL A 594 -22.18 17.20 9.65
CA VAL A 594 -23.53 17.59 9.25
C VAL A 594 -23.47 18.27 7.90
N ARG A 595 -24.32 17.86 6.98
CA ARG A 595 -24.51 18.50 5.67
C ARG A 595 -25.93 19.00 5.57
N ASP A 596 -26.12 20.22 5.07
CA ASP A 596 -27.44 20.72 4.71
C ASP A 596 -27.86 20.13 3.36
N ARG A 597 -29.01 19.48 3.31
CA ARG A 597 -29.62 19.11 2.04
C ARG A 597 -30.17 20.39 1.41
N LYS A 598 -29.46 20.92 0.42
CA LYS A 598 -30.05 21.88 -0.51
C LYS A 598 -31.01 21.21 -1.47
#